data_145bb74482fc1fb15862e8c6da7153b7
#
_entry.id   145bb74482fc1fb15862e8c6da7153b7
#
_cell.length_a   1.000
_cell.length_b   1.000
_cell.length_c   1.000
_cell.angle_alpha   90.00
_cell.angle_beta   90.00
_cell.angle_gamma   90.00
#
_symmetry.space_group_name_H-M   'P 1'
#
loop_
_entity.id
_entity.type
_entity.pdbx_description
1 polymer ?
#
loop_
_entity_poly.entity_id
_entity_poly.type
_entity_poly.pdbx_seq_one_letter_code
_entity_poly.pdbx_strand_id
1 'polypeptide(L)'
;MSDNKEVKAKEKKTSRKFSFYDLVQLVLSNWYWFALSLIICFLCAAFYIRRTAPIYERKASVLVKDTRKGASAEVTAFADITGGIGRRSVDNEVHIFKSRRLMEEVIKKYDLTTKYTVKGRIRTTDLYGRTPALVKFITLEPNKSGSFKYVINKEGEVTIREFSNGSGFSATINAGDTIATPLGSLVFIPTTFLDNYAGKEINVSRYTLNDITEAYRSRLQCNITDKMASVINISFTDEVPKRAEDVINGIIDAYNNDAISDKQAISTITEDFINERLITLGKELNLADSEIASFKQENRMYSPEDEASFSAEEIARLKKESMSLEGSLEIAQYILDYVQNDATGRSLIPAATVSMSGASTSLASQIDFYNKNVLDYQRLLNESSETNPVILDLNAPISSLRSSIVAS
;
A
#
# COMPACT_ATOMS: atom_id res chain seq x y z
N MET A 1 -2.44 96.43 -48.19
CA MET A 1 -3.27 95.96 -47.12
C MET A 1 -3.76 94.55 -47.55
N SER A 2 -2.98 93.52 -47.31
CA SER A 2 -2.98 92.70 -46.19
C SER A 2 -4.28 91.90 -46.06
N ASP A 3 -4.26 90.67 -46.40
CA ASP A 3 -4.74 89.65 -45.44
C ASP A 3 -4.25 88.25 -45.81
N ASN A 4 -3.42 87.73 -44.90
CA ASN A 4 -2.85 86.43 -44.88
C ASN A 4 -3.90 85.46 -44.26
N LYS A 5 -4.34 84.42 -44.98
CA LYS A 5 -5.10 83.34 -44.42
C LYS A 5 -4.26 82.03 -44.50
N GLU A 6 -3.63 81.76 -43.42
CA GLU A 6 -3.05 80.44 -43.15
C GLU A 6 -4.14 79.32 -43.20
N VAL A 7 -3.98 78.39 -44.13
CA VAL A 7 -4.77 77.17 -44.19
C VAL A 7 -4.02 76.10 -43.41
N LYS A 8 -4.46 75.83 -42.15
CA LYS A 8 -4.05 74.71 -41.38
C LYS A 8 -4.60 73.41 -42.01
N ALA A 9 -3.73 72.70 -42.65
CA ALA A 9 -4.02 71.33 -43.06
C ALA A 9 -4.16 70.41 -41.80
N LYS A 10 -5.39 69.97 -41.51
CA LYS A 10 -5.67 68.90 -40.56
C LYS A 10 -5.23 67.55 -41.14
N GLU A 11 -4.12 67.00 -40.67
CA GLU A 11 -3.78 65.57 -40.90
C GLU A 11 -4.85 64.70 -40.23
N LYS A 12 -5.69 64.11 -41.04
CA LYS A 12 -6.58 63.01 -40.63
C LYS A 12 -5.73 61.77 -40.43
N LYS A 13 -5.41 61.46 -39.17
CA LYS A 13 -4.97 60.10 -38.79
C LYS A 13 -6.11 59.15 -39.07
N THR A 14 -6.13 58.57 -40.26
CA THR A 14 -6.95 57.39 -40.56
C THR A 14 -6.41 56.21 -39.80
N SER A 15 -7.08 55.82 -38.74
CA SER A 15 -6.87 54.50 -38.12
C SER A 15 -7.24 53.44 -39.14
N ARG A 16 -6.26 52.89 -39.84
CA ARG A 16 -6.44 51.72 -40.68
C ARG A 16 -6.95 50.57 -39.77
N LYS A 17 -8.22 50.23 -39.89
CA LYS A 17 -8.75 48.99 -39.36
C LYS A 17 -8.04 47.85 -40.12
N PHE A 18 -7.16 47.15 -39.46
CA PHE A 18 -6.54 45.97 -40.02
C PHE A 18 -7.63 44.97 -40.43
N SER A 19 -7.81 44.83 -41.75
CA SER A 19 -8.71 43.80 -42.29
C SER A 19 -8.01 42.45 -42.30
N PHE A 20 -8.77 41.36 -42.07
CA PHE A 20 -8.25 40.01 -42.18
C PHE A 20 -7.52 39.74 -43.50
N TYR A 21 -8.00 40.41 -44.59
CA TYR A 21 -7.40 40.36 -45.93
C TYR A 21 -6.00 40.99 -45.99
N ASP A 22 -5.78 42.09 -45.30
CA ASP A 22 -4.46 42.76 -45.24
C ASP A 22 -3.44 41.87 -44.51
N LEU A 23 -3.89 41.11 -43.51
CA LEU A 23 -3.09 40.17 -42.75
C LEU A 23 -2.66 38.97 -43.61
N VAL A 24 -3.59 38.42 -44.39
CA VAL A 24 -3.31 37.32 -45.35
C VAL A 24 -2.34 37.79 -46.46
N GLN A 25 -2.53 38.98 -46.99
CA GLN A 25 -1.64 39.58 -48.02
C GLN A 25 -0.24 39.81 -47.48
N LEU A 26 -0.10 40.26 -46.22
CA LEU A 26 1.19 40.49 -45.58
C LEU A 26 1.93 39.15 -45.32
N VAL A 27 1.21 38.13 -44.95
CA VAL A 27 1.78 36.77 -44.79
C VAL A 27 2.24 36.22 -46.13
N LEU A 28 1.42 36.32 -47.17
CA LEU A 28 1.76 35.84 -48.53
C LEU A 28 2.92 36.61 -49.15
N SER A 29 3.01 37.92 -48.93
CA SER A 29 4.11 38.77 -49.43
C SER A 29 5.46 38.44 -48.75
N ASN A 30 5.45 37.99 -47.48
CA ASN A 30 6.65 37.71 -46.73
C ASN A 30 6.72 36.23 -46.28
N TRP A 31 6.17 35.31 -47.07
CA TRP A 31 6.04 33.89 -46.75
C TRP A 31 7.37 33.21 -46.34
N TYR A 32 8.49 33.66 -46.92
CA TYR A 32 9.81 33.14 -46.60
C TYR A 32 10.26 33.42 -45.17
N TRP A 33 9.84 34.56 -44.56
CA TRP A 33 10.08 34.84 -43.15
C TRP A 33 9.27 33.94 -42.23
N PHE A 34 8.02 33.65 -42.61
CA PHE A 34 7.18 32.70 -41.87
C PHE A 34 7.72 31.28 -42.00
N ALA A 35 8.16 30.88 -43.21
CA ALA A 35 8.80 29.58 -43.41
C ALA A 35 10.09 29.44 -42.59
N LEU A 36 10.93 30.45 -42.55
CA LEU A 36 12.14 30.47 -41.73
C LEU A 36 11.84 30.39 -40.24
N SER A 37 10.87 31.16 -39.75
CA SER A 37 10.40 31.12 -38.35
C SER A 37 9.88 29.74 -38.00
N LEU A 38 9.09 29.10 -38.85
CA LEU A 38 8.53 27.78 -38.66
C LEU A 38 9.63 26.72 -38.59
N ILE A 39 10.67 26.81 -39.46
CA ILE A 39 11.83 25.91 -39.43
C ILE A 39 12.60 26.06 -38.11
N ILE A 40 12.82 27.31 -37.65
CA ILE A 40 13.50 27.57 -36.38
C ILE A 40 12.71 26.97 -35.21
N CYS A 41 11.38 27.23 -35.16
CA CYS A 41 10.51 26.64 -34.14
C CYS A 41 10.55 25.12 -34.15
N PHE A 42 10.51 24.51 -35.35
CA PHE A 42 10.57 23.06 -35.47
C PHE A 42 11.91 22.49 -34.98
N LEU A 43 13.03 23.16 -35.31
CA LEU A 43 14.36 22.76 -34.81
C LEU A 43 14.46 22.91 -33.30
N CYS A 44 13.94 24.00 -32.72
CA CYS A 44 13.89 24.21 -31.27
C CYS A 44 13.04 23.14 -30.59
N ALA A 45 11.86 22.82 -31.14
CA ALA A 45 10.98 21.78 -30.62
C ALA A 45 11.63 20.39 -30.72
N ALA A 46 12.25 20.08 -31.86
CA ALA A 46 12.96 18.81 -32.05
C ALA A 46 14.14 18.66 -31.07
N PHE A 47 14.88 19.74 -30.83
CA PHE A 47 15.97 19.76 -29.85
C PHE A 47 15.43 19.59 -28.42
N TYR A 48 14.36 20.28 -28.08
CA TYR A 48 13.70 20.13 -26.76
C TYR A 48 13.22 18.69 -26.50
N ILE A 49 12.49 18.11 -27.47
CA ILE A 49 11.97 16.73 -27.35
C ILE A 49 13.13 15.72 -27.22
N ARG A 50 14.24 15.91 -27.96
CA ARG A 50 15.40 15.03 -27.85
C ARG A 50 16.13 15.14 -26.52
N ARG A 51 16.08 16.30 -25.86
CA ARG A 51 16.77 16.54 -24.58
C ARG A 51 15.94 16.09 -23.39
N THR A 52 14.62 16.20 -23.48
CA THR A 52 13.71 15.83 -22.39
C THR A 52 13.54 14.31 -22.32
N ALA A 53 13.68 13.73 -21.13
CA ALA A 53 13.41 12.31 -20.92
C ALA A 53 11.89 12.06 -21.01
N PRO A 54 11.44 11.04 -21.75
CA PRO A 54 10.03 10.68 -21.78
C PRO A 54 9.61 10.13 -20.40
N ILE A 55 8.44 10.53 -19.95
CA ILE A 55 7.82 10.01 -18.73
C ILE A 55 6.75 9.01 -19.15
N TYR A 56 6.78 7.83 -18.57
CA TYR A 56 5.83 6.77 -18.83
C TYR A 56 4.93 6.57 -17.63
N GLU A 57 3.65 6.41 -17.86
CA GLU A 57 2.68 6.01 -16.86
C GLU A 57 2.34 4.53 -17.02
N ARG A 58 2.35 3.79 -15.93
CA ARG A 58 1.83 2.43 -15.83
C ARG A 58 0.61 2.42 -14.92
N LYS A 59 -0.35 1.56 -15.24
CA LYS A 59 -1.62 1.46 -14.51
C LYS A 59 -1.93 0.02 -14.22
N ALA A 60 -2.52 -0.21 -13.04
CA ALA A 60 -3.12 -1.47 -12.67
C ALA A 60 -4.45 -1.20 -11.96
N SER A 61 -5.39 -2.12 -12.08
CA SER A 61 -6.67 -2.07 -11.37
C SER A 61 -6.73 -3.24 -10.40
N VAL A 62 -7.01 -2.93 -9.15
CA VAL A 62 -7.15 -3.91 -8.08
C VAL A 62 -8.60 -3.93 -7.62
N LEU A 63 -9.20 -5.12 -7.63
CA LEU A 63 -10.51 -5.35 -7.05
C LEU A 63 -10.32 -5.67 -5.56
N VAL A 64 -10.78 -4.77 -4.71
CA VAL A 64 -10.84 -5.02 -3.27
C VAL A 64 -12.12 -5.77 -2.98
N LYS A 65 -11.98 -6.97 -2.41
CA LYS A 65 -13.16 -7.79 -2.06
C LYS A 65 -13.91 -7.12 -0.91
N ASP A 66 -15.08 -6.58 -1.22
CA ASP A 66 -15.97 -6.04 -0.20
C ASP A 66 -16.52 -7.22 0.63
N THR A 67 -16.22 -7.23 1.92
CA THR A 67 -16.71 -8.24 2.87
C THR A 67 -18.23 -8.20 3.06
N ARG A 68 -18.90 -7.18 2.51
CA ARG A 68 -20.36 -7.01 2.63
C ARG A 68 -21.20 -7.94 1.78
N LYS A 69 -20.70 -8.53 0.71
CA LYS A 69 -21.50 -9.45 -0.13
C LYS A 69 -21.92 -10.73 0.59
N GLY A 70 -21.56 -10.90 1.86
CA GLY A 70 -22.01 -11.97 2.75
C GLY A 70 -22.62 -11.49 4.04
N ALA A 71 -22.71 -10.18 4.29
CA ALA A 71 -23.30 -9.64 5.51
C ALA A 71 -24.83 -9.69 5.46
N SER A 72 -25.47 -10.02 6.61
CA SER A 72 -26.92 -10.03 6.73
C SER A 72 -27.50 -8.61 6.54
N ALA A 73 -28.79 -8.53 6.17
CA ALA A 73 -29.49 -7.25 5.97
C ALA A 73 -29.43 -6.34 7.21
N GLU A 74 -29.37 -6.92 8.41
CA GLU A 74 -29.25 -6.21 9.68
C GLU A 74 -27.93 -5.49 9.85
N VAL A 75 -26.81 -6.14 9.44
CA VAL A 75 -25.48 -5.52 9.49
C VAL A 75 -25.35 -4.40 8.44
N THR A 76 -26.02 -4.56 7.30
CA THR A 76 -26.05 -3.51 6.27
C THR A 76 -26.86 -2.30 6.77
N ALA A 77 -28.00 -2.53 7.44
CA ALA A 77 -28.81 -1.48 8.03
C ALA A 77 -28.06 -0.75 9.17
N PHE A 78 -27.33 -1.49 10.02
CA PHE A 78 -26.52 -0.92 11.08
C PHE A 78 -25.36 -0.07 10.52
N ALA A 79 -24.71 -0.53 9.45
CA ALA A 79 -23.67 0.22 8.74
C ALA A 79 -24.20 1.53 8.13
N ASP A 80 -25.45 1.55 7.66
CA ASP A 80 -26.10 2.76 7.14
C ASP A 80 -26.47 3.76 8.25
N ILE A 81 -26.90 3.26 9.42
CA ILE A 81 -27.25 4.09 10.60
C ILE A 81 -25.98 4.72 11.22
N THR A 82 -24.87 4.01 11.23
CA THR A 82 -23.58 4.48 11.81
C THR A 82 -22.75 5.35 10.85
N GLY A 83 -23.33 5.83 9.77
CA GLY A 83 -22.71 6.80 8.87
C GLY A 83 -21.80 6.20 7.79
N GLY A 84 -22.11 4.99 7.34
CA GLY A 84 -21.51 4.44 6.13
C GLY A 84 -20.12 3.84 6.30
N ILE A 85 -19.92 3.05 7.36
CA ILE A 85 -18.68 2.28 7.62
C ILE A 85 -18.17 1.57 6.34
N GLY A 86 -19.08 1.20 5.46
CA GLY A 86 -18.72 0.52 4.24
C GLY A 86 -18.20 1.39 3.08
N ARG A 87 -18.52 2.67 3.02
CA ARG A 87 -17.88 3.60 2.05
C ARG A 87 -16.46 3.94 2.47
N ARG A 88 -16.22 4.03 3.77
CA ARG A 88 -14.89 4.29 4.35
C ARG A 88 -13.91 3.14 4.10
N SER A 89 -14.39 1.91 3.96
CA SER A 89 -13.52 0.75 3.73
C SER A 89 -12.67 0.86 2.47
N VAL A 90 -13.24 1.27 1.33
CA VAL A 90 -12.46 1.42 0.07
C VAL A 90 -11.56 2.65 0.10
N ASP A 91 -12.00 3.72 0.75
CA ASP A 91 -11.18 4.91 0.95
C ASP A 91 -9.96 4.59 1.85
N ASN A 92 -10.15 3.79 2.91
CA ASN A 92 -9.05 3.33 3.76
C ASN A 92 -8.04 2.47 2.98
N GLU A 93 -8.51 1.59 2.09
CA GLU A 93 -7.61 0.79 1.25
C GLU A 93 -6.75 1.67 0.33
N VAL A 94 -7.28 2.79 -0.17
CA VAL A 94 -6.49 3.77 -0.93
C VAL A 94 -5.36 4.36 -0.06
N HIS A 95 -5.63 4.65 1.20
CA HIS A 95 -4.59 5.13 2.13
C HIS A 95 -3.55 4.05 2.42
N ILE A 96 -3.97 2.79 2.56
CA ILE A 96 -3.07 1.65 2.75
C ILE A 96 -2.14 1.50 1.53
N PHE A 97 -2.66 1.55 0.30
CA PHE A 97 -1.84 1.51 -0.92
C PHE A 97 -0.83 2.66 -1.00
N LYS A 98 -1.16 3.85 -0.48
CA LYS A 98 -0.27 5.02 -0.40
C LYS A 98 0.62 5.03 0.84
N SER A 99 0.56 3.99 1.65
CA SER A 99 1.26 3.94 2.91
C SER A 99 2.77 3.94 2.73
N ARG A 100 3.44 4.55 3.70
CA ARG A 100 4.89 4.59 3.74
C ARG A 100 5.48 3.19 3.87
N ARG A 101 4.88 2.34 4.70
CA ARG A 101 5.35 0.99 4.99
C ARG A 101 5.38 0.13 3.72
N LEU A 102 4.28 0.09 2.95
CA LEU A 102 4.24 -0.67 1.70
C LEU A 102 5.27 -0.15 0.69
N MET A 103 5.43 1.17 0.58
CA MET A 103 6.42 1.73 -0.33
C MET A 103 7.86 1.41 0.10
N GLU A 104 8.17 1.45 1.39
CA GLU A 104 9.48 1.05 1.90
C GLU A 104 9.80 -0.43 1.61
N GLU A 105 8.81 -1.31 1.74
CA GLU A 105 8.94 -2.73 1.40
C GLU A 105 9.28 -2.92 -0.09
N VAL A 106 8.56 -2.22 -0.96
CA VAL A 106 8.84 -2.24 -2.41
C VAL A 106 10.24 -1.71 -2.73
N ILE A 107 10.63 -0.60 -2.11
CA ILE A 107 11.96 0.00 -2.31
C ILE A 107 13.06 -0.97 -1.87
N LYS A 108 12.88 -1.66 -0.75
CA LYS A 108 13.82 -2.68 -0.26
C LYS A 108 13.84 -3.91 -1.17
N LYS A 109 12.68 -4.40 -1.61
CA LYS A 109 12.55 -5.57 -2.49
C LYS A 109 13.27 -5.39 -3.82
N TYR A 110 13.17 -4.22 -4.43
CA TYR A 110 13.76 -3.92 -5.74
C TYR A 110 15.04 -3.08 -5.68
N ASP A 111 15.59 -2.85 -4.48
CA ASP A 111 16.79 -2.00 -4.23
C ASP A 111 16.72 -0.65 -4.95
N LEU A 112 15.59 0.04 -4.85
CA LEU A 112 15.36 1.31 -5.53
C LEU A 112 16.09 2.49 -4.90
N THR A 113 16.80 2.28 -3.80
CA THR A 113 17.62 3.29 -3.13
C THR A 113 18.86 3.67 -3.93
N THR A 114 19.26 2.85 -4.91
CA THR A 114 20.44 3.04 -5.74
C THR A 114 20.04 3.27 -7.19
N LYS A 115 20.36 4.44 -7.74
CA LYS A 115 20.09 4.81 -9.14
C LYS A 115 21.38 4.78 -9.94
N TYR A 116 21.34 4.12 -11.10
CA TYR A 116 22.47 4.01 -12.02
C TYR A 116 22.16 4.79 -13.29
N THR A 117 23.08 5.68 -13.69
CA THR A 117 22.89 6.48 -14.90
C THR A 117 24.17 6.52 -15.72
N VAL A 118 24.02 6.55 -17.05
CA VAL A 118 25.11 6.74 -18.00
C VAL A 118 24.90 8.02 -18.79
N LYS A 119 25.96 8.82 -18.92
CA LYS A 119 25.91 10.05 -19.72
C LYS A 119 26.02 9.69 -21.20
N GLY A 120 24.93 9.89 -21.93
CA GLY A 120 24.94 9.81 -23.41
C GLY A 120 25.33 11.14 -24.04
N ARG A 121 25.38 11.18 -25.40
CA ARG A 121 25.73 12.40 -26.15
C ARG A 121 24.75 13.55 -25.96
N ILE A 122 23.45 13.25 -25.78
CA ILE A 122 22.38 14.26 -25.73
C ILE A 122 21.69 14.23 -24.39
N ARG A 123 21.47 13.07 -23.79
CA ARG A 123 20.77 12.90 -22.51
C ARG A 123 21.43 11.84 -21.63
N THR A 124 21.23 11.96 -20.34
CA THR A 124 21.56 10.91 -19.37
C THR A 124 20.49 9.81 -19.43
N THR A 125 20.92 8.57 -19.44
CA THR A 125 20.02 7.40 -19.50
C THR A 125 20.09 6.64 -18.18
N ASP A 126 18.94 6.31 -17.63
CA ASP A 126 18.81 5.45 -16.45
C ASP A 126 19.01 3.98 -16.88
N LEU A 127 19.79 3.25 -16.11
CA LEU A 127 20.19 1.86 -16.40
C LEU A 127 19.42 0.83 -15.56
N TYR A 128 18.27 1.18 -15.01
CA TYR A 128 17.48 0.24 -14.21
C TYR A 128 17.28 -1.11 -14.93
N GLY A 129 17.67 -2.20 -14.28
CA GLY A 129 17.62 -3.55 -14.83
C GLY A 129 18.63 -3.84 -15.94
N ARG A 130 19.53 -2.90 -16.29
CA ARG A 130 20.53 -3.03 -17.37
C ARG A 130 21.92 -2.53 -16.96
N THR A 131 22.18 -2.45 -15.67
CA THR A 131 23.47 -1.99 -15.13
C THR A 131 24.58 -3.00 -15.45
N PRO A 132 25.81 -2.56 -15.79
CA PRO A 132 26.94 -3.46 -16.01
C PRO A 132 27.40 -4.16 -14.72
N ALA A 133 27.25 -3.50 -13.56
CA ALA A 133 27.50 -4.08 -12.25
C ALA A 133 26.52 -3.50 -11.24
N LEU A 134 26.02 -4.35 -10.35
CA LEU A 134 25.22 -3.95 -9.18
C LEU A 134 26.16 -3.61 -8.03
N VAL A 135 25.89 -2.48 -7.38
CA VAL A 135 26.64 -2.05 -6.18
C VAL A 135 25.85 -2.49 -4.96
N LYS A 136 26.41 -3.43 -4.19
CA LYS A 136 25.83 -3.86 -2.93
C LYS A 136 26.60 -3.21 -1.77
N PHE A 137 25.91 -2.48 -0.94
CA PHE A 137 26.48 -1.89 0.27
C PHE A 137 26.43 -2.93 1.40
N ILE A 138 27.61 -3.28 1.97
CA ILE A 138 27.74 -4.26 3.04
C ILE A 138 27.54 -3.56 4.39
N THR A 139 28.25 -2.44 4.59
CA THR A 139 28.12 -1.60 5.80
C THR A 139 27.62 -0.25 5.37
N LEU A 140 26.36 0.03 5.66
CA LEU A 140 25.71 1.29 5.31
C LEU A 140 25.21 1.98 6.56
N GLU A 141 25.57 3.25 6.74
CA GLU A 141 24.87 4.11 7.67
C GLU A 141 23.48 4.44 7.10
N PRO A 142 22.38 4.19 7.83
CA PRO A 142 21.01 4.26 7.30
C PRO A 142 20.64 5.59 6.63
N ASN A 143 21.30 6.70 7.02
CA ASN A 143 20.97 8.04 6.55
C ASN A 143 22.04 8.67 5.65
N LYS A 144 23.00 7.89 5.11
CA LYS A 144 23.97 8.43 4.16
C LYS A 144 23.45 8.36 2.74
N SER A 145 23.40 9.52 2.09
CA SER A 145 23.20 9.67 0.65
C SER A 145 24.48 10.18 0.00
N GLY A 146 24.63 9.92 -1.27
CA GLY A 146 25.75 10.42 -2.04
C GLY A 146 25.82 9.82 -3.45
N SER A 147 26.74 10.30 -4.24
CA SER A 147 26.97 9.76 -5.56
C SER A 147 28.46 9.59 -5.83
N PHE A 148 28.76 8.65 -6.69
CA PHE A 148 30.11 8.43 -7.21
C PHE A 148 30.03 7.88 -8.62
N LYS A 149 31.15 7.91 -9.30
CA LYS A 149 31.27 7.36 -10.65
C LYS A 149 32.17 6.14 -10.64
N TYR A 150 31.84 5.17 -11.46
CA TYR A 150 32.73 4.04 -11.71
C TYR A 150 32.79 3.71 -13.19
N VAL A 151 33.91 3.09 -13.57
CA VAL A 151 34.13 2.48 -14.88
C VAL A 151 34.49 1.02 -14.64
N ILE A 152 33.85 0.12 -15.35
CA ILE A 152 34.18 -1.32 -15.31
C ILE A 152 34.68 -1.78 -16.67
N ASN A 153 35.77 -2.51 -16.69
CA ASN A 153 36.35 -3.10 -17.89
C ASN A 153 35.75 -4.50 -18.14
N LYS A 154 35.97 -5.03 -19.34
CA LYS A 154 35.51 -6.40 -19.68
C LYS A 154 36.14 -7.49 -18.82
N GLU A 155 37.30 -7.23 -18.26
CA GLU A 155 38.03 -8.13 -17.36
C GLU A 155 37.52 -8.10 -15.93
N GLY A 156 36.52 -7.25 -15.63
CA GLY A 156 35.92 -7.10 -14.30
C GLY A 156 36.67 -6.14 -13.38
N GLU A 157 37.66 -5.40 -13.87
CA GLU A 157 38.34 -4.36 -13.11
C GLU A 157 37.45 -3.12 -13.03
N VAL A 158 37.20 -2.63 -11.81
CA VAL A 158 36.36 -1.49 -11.49
C VAL A 158 37.24 -0.34 -10.99
N THR A 159 37.21 0.77 -11.68
CA THR A 159 37.80 2.03 -11.23
C THR A 159 36.72 2.96 -10.70
N ILE A 160 36.81 3.36 -9.44
CA ILE A 160 35.85 4.25 -8.76
C ILE A 160 36.48 5.66 -8.71
N ARG A 161 35.65 6.69 -8.96
CA ARG A 161 36.08 8.10 -8.95
C ARG A 161 34.95 9.03 -8.52
N GLU A 162 35.28 10.28 -8.24
CA GLU A 162 34.37 11.41 -8.10
C GLU A 162 33.23 11.20 -7.08
N PHE A 163 33.59 11.01 -5.82
CA PHE A 163 32.58 11.03 -4.75
C PHE A 163 32.02 12.45 -4.55
N SER A 164 30.70 12.56 -4.37
CA SER A 164 30.01 13.83 -4.14
C SER A 164 30.48 14.58 -2.90
N ASN A 165 31.11 13.89 -1.96
CA ASN A 165 31.63 14.47 -0.72
C ASN A 165 33.00 15.18 -0.91
N GLY A 166 33.48 15.32 -2.14
CA GLY A 166 34.75 16.02 -2.43
C GLY A 166 36.00 15.36 -1.86
N SER A 167 35.93 14.08 -1.47
CA SER A 167 37.02 13.37 -0.77
C SER A 167 38.24 13.05 -1.64
N GLY A 168 38.20 13.33 -2.95
CA GLY A 168 39.26 12.96 -3.90
C GLY A 168 39.53 11.44 -3.96
N PHE A 169 38.65 10.62 -3.37
CA PHE A 169 38.81 9.18 -3.30
C PHE A 169 38.77 8.58 -4.72
N SER A 170 39.79 7.84 -5.06
CA SER A 170 39.88 7.03 -6.29
C SER A 170 40.52 5.70 -5.94
N ALA A 171 39.93 4.62 -6.42
CA ALA A 171 40.44 3.28 -6.18
C ALA A 171 40.11 2.38 -7.36
N THR A 172 40.97 1.40 -7.60
CA THR A 172 40.74 0.35 -8.60
C THR A 172 40.73 -1.00 -7.89
N ILE A 173 39.70 -1.78 -8.14
CA ILE A 173 39.47 -3.09 -7.52
C ILE A 173 38.98 -4.08 -8.57
N ASN A 174 39.02 -5.37 -8.26
CA ASN A 174 38.33 -6.37 -9.04
C ASN A 174 36.86 -6.50 -8.61
N ALA A 175 35.99 -6.80 -9.55
CA ALA A 175 34.61 -7.11 -9.26
C ALA A 175 34.52 -8.32 -8.33
N GLY A 176 33.71 -8.22 -7.30
CA GLY A 176 33.60 -9.20 -6.21
C GLY A 176 34.38 -8.82 -4.94
N ASP A 177 35.36 -7.95 -5.05
CA ASP A 177 36.12 -7.51 -3.88
C ASP A 177 35.35 -6.44 -3.09
N THR A 178 35.57 -6.44 -1.77
CA THR A 178 34.98 -5.45 -0.88
C THR A 178 35.92 -4.26 -0.72
N ILE A 179 35.40 -3.06 -0.88
CA ILE A 179 36.16 -1.83 -0.68
C ILE A 179 35.48 -0.91 0.34
N ALA A 180 36.27 -0.34 1.23
CA ALA A 180 35.80 0.72 2.14
C ALA A 180 35.82 2.07 1.39
N THR A 181 34.68 2.73 1.36
CA THR A 181 34.49 4.03 0.70
C THR A 181 33.90 5.05 1.67
N PRO A 182 33.89 6.34 1.34
CA PRO A 182 33.23 7.36 2.17
C PRO A 182 31.73 7.14 2.39
N LEU A 183 31.07 6.31 1.55
CA LEU A 183 29.67 5.94 1.70
C LEU A 183 29.45 4.61 2.42
N GLY A 184 30.52 3.94 2.85
CA GLY A 184 30.49 2.62 3.48
C GLY A 184 31.23 1.57 2.66
N SER A 185 31.28 0.34 3.15
CA SER A 185 31.88 -0.78 2.44
C SER A 185 30.93 -1.28 1.34
N LEU A 186 31.45 -1.41 0.12
CA LEU A 186 30.64 -1.83 -1.03
C LEU A 186 31.34 -2.91 -1.86
N VAL A 187 30.55 -3.66 -2.59
CA VAL A 187 30.98 -4.70 -3.54
C VAL A 187 30.30 -4.46 -4.88
N PHE A 188 31.04 -4.65 -5.96
CA PHE A 188 30.52 -4.64 -7.33
C PHE A 188 30.25 -6.05 -7.80
N ILE A 189 29.02 -6.35 -8.17
CA ILE A 189 28.59 -7.65 -8.70
C ILE A 189 28.33 -7.47 -10.20
N PRO A 190 29.18 -8.05 -11.08
CA PRO A 190 28.97 -7.96 -12.52
C PRO A 190 27.64 -8.57 -12.94
N THR A 191 27.02 -7.98 -13.94
CA THR A 191 25.77 -8.47 -14.53
C THR A 191 25.99 -8.94 -15.97
N THR A 192 24.98 -9.55 -16.56
CA THR A 192 24.98 -9.95 -17.98
C THR A 192 25.13 -8.77 -18.97
N PHE A 193 24.91 -7.53 -18.46
CA PHE A 193 25.01 -6.30 -19.29
C PHE A 193 26.42 -5.66 -19.29
N LEU A 194 27.40 -6.30 -18.65
CA LEU A 194 28.76 -5.77 -18.53
C LEU A 194 29.33 -5.39 -19.88
N ASP A 195 29.27 -6.27 -20.88
CA ASP A 195 29.83 -6.04 -22.22
C ASP A 195 29.24 -4.82 -22.94
N ASN A 196 27.96 -4.50 -22.68
CA ASN A 196 27.26 -3.40 -23.35
C ASN A 196 27.72 -2.02 -22.85
N TYR A 197 28.28 -1.98 -21.66
CA TYR A 197 28.67 -0.74 -20.97
C TYR A 197 30.14 -0.75 -20.51
N ALA A 198 30.91 -1.78 -20.83
CA ALA A 198 32.34 -1.84 -20.51
C ALA A 198 33.08 -0.59 -20.99
N GLY A 199 33.90 -0.01 -20.14
CA GLY A 199 34.65 1.22 -20.40
C GLY A 199 33.82 2.52 -20.37
N LYS A 200 32.50 2.47 -20.13
CA LYS A 200 31.67 3.66 -19.96
C LYS A 200 31.60 4.09 -18.50
N GLU A 201 31.60 5.41 -18.31
CA GLU A 201 31.43 6.00 -16.98
C GLU A 201 29.98 5.91 -16.52
N ILE A 202 29.76 5.20 -15.42
CA ILE A 202 28.45 5.02 -14.79
C ILE A 202 28.41 5.87 -13.51
N ASN A 203 27.41 6.70 -13.41
CA ASN A 203 27.14 7.45 -12.18
C ASN A 203 26.15 6.67 -11.29
N VAL A 204 26.56 6.42 -10.07
CA VAL A 204 25.75 5.77 -9.03
C VAL A 204 25.29 6.85 -8.04
N SER A 205 24.02 6.97 -7.85
CA SER A 205 23.43 7.87 -6.85
C SER A 205 22.70 7.04 -5.80
N ARG A 206 23.11 7.17 -4.56
CA ARG A 206 22.48 6.53 -3.40
C ARG A 206 21.62 7.56 -2.67
N TYR A 207 20.37 7.23 -2.46
CA TYR A 207 19.41 8.02 -1.71
C TYR A 207 19.16 7.41 -0.34
N THR A 208 18.76 8.22 0.62
CA THR A 208 18.27 7.72 1.91
C THR A 208 16.94 6.98 1.68
N LEU A 209 16.64 6.00 2.54
CA LEU A 209 15.36 5.29 2.44
C LEU A 209 14.18 6.25 2.57
N ASN A 210 14.30 7.23 3.46
CA ASN A 210 13.25 8.22 3.68
C ASN A 210 12.96 9.07 2.43
N ASP A 211 14.01 9.69 1.86
CA ASP A 211 13.85 10.59 0.71
C ASP A 211 13.30 9.86 -0.51
N ILE A 212 13.79 8.64 -0.78
CA ILE A 212 13.32 7.87 -1.92
C ILE A 212 11.88 7.40 -1.71
N THR A 213 11.52 7.02 -0.49
CA THR A 213 10.14 6.62 -0.16
C THR A 213 9.17 7.76 -0.43
N GLU A 214 9.45 8.96 0.05
CA GLU A 214 8.58 10.12 -0.20
C GLU A 214 8.54 10.51 -1.69
N ALA A 215 9.67 10.43 -2.39
CA ALA A 215 9.72 10.69 -3.83
C ALA A 215 8.88 9.69 -4.65
N TYR A 216 8.82 8.42 -4.24
CA TYR A 216 8.01 7.41 -4.92
C TYR A 216 6.54 7.51 -4.52
N ARG A 217 6.24 7.78 -3.24
CA ARG A 217 4.86 8.02 -2.78
C ARG A 217 4.20 9.20 -3.50
N SER A 218 4.94 10.28 -3.72
CA SER A 218 4.40 11.46 -4.42
C SER A 218 4.04 11.18 -5.88
N ARG A 219 4.67 10.18 -6.53
CA ARG A 219 4.38 9.75 -7.91
C ARG A 219 3.29 8.70 -7.99
N LEU A 220 2.97 8.05 -6.87
CA LEU A 220 1.94 7.03 -6.80
C LEU A 220 0.57 7.69 -6.73
N GLN A 221 -0.32 7.34 -7.64
CA GLN A 221 -1.70 7.78 -7.62
C GLN A 221 -2.61 6.56 -7.47
N CYS A 222 -3.49 6.61 -6.49
CA CYS A 222 -4.51 5.60 -6.26
C CYS A 222 -5.85 6.30 -6.27
N ASN A 223 -6.73 5.91 -7.17
CA ASN A 223 -8.05 6.51 -7.34
C ASN A 223 -9.12 5.42 -7.43
N ILE A 224 -10.24 5.66 -6.78
CA ILE A 224 -11.41 4.79 -6.89
C ILE A 224 -12.11 5.12 -8.20
N THR A 225 -12.25 4.12 -9.07
CA THR A 225 -12.90 4.31 -10.39
C THR A 225 -14.41 4.37 -10.28
N ASP A 226 -14.97 3.46 -9.47
CA ASP A 226 -16.39 3.38 -9.23
C ASP A 226 -16.61 3.05 -7.75
N LYS A 227 -17.39 3.91 -7.09
CA LYS A 227 -17.72 3.73 -5.66
C LYS A 227 -18.57 2.47 -5.40
N MET A 228 -19.22 1.96 -6.44
CA MET A 228 -20.06 0.75 -6.37
C MET A 228 -19.28 -0.53 -6.67
N ALA A 229 -18.16 -0.45 -7.40
CA ALA A 229 -17.43 -1.63 -7.90
C ALA A 229 -16.24 -2.03 -7.02
N SER A 230 -15.90 -1.26 -5.96
CA SER A 230 -14.74 -1.52 -5.09
C SER A 230 -13.42 -1.73 -5.87
N VAL A 231 -13.27 -1.04 -7.01
CA VAL A 231 -12.08 -1.09 -7.87
C VAL A 231 -11.19 0.12 -7.62
N ILE A 232 -9.95 -0.13 -7.24
CA ILE A 232 -8.91 0.89 -7.08
C ILE A 232 -8.00 0.85 -8.29
N ASN A 233 -7.86 1.98 -8.98
CA ASN A 233 -6.87 2.17 -10.01
C ASN A 233 -5.60 2.75 -9.41
N ILE A 234 -4.51 2.02 -9.59
CA ILE A 234 -3.17 2.42 -9.16
C ILE A 234 -2.42 2.85 -10.41
N SER A 235 -1.84 4.05 -10.40
CA SER A 235 -0.94 4.50 -11.47
C SER A 235 0.36 5.04 -10.89
N PHE A 236 1.44 4.81 -11.63
CA PHE A 236 2.77 5.27 -11.28
C PHE A 236 3.50 5.81 -12.50
N THR A 237 4.17 6.95 -12.33
CA THR A 237 4.91 7.63 -13.40
C THR A 237 6.41 7.53 -13.18
N ASP A 238 7.14 7.08 -14.21
CA ASP A 238 8.60 6.97 -14.17
C ASP A 238 9.23 7.14 -15.56
N GLU A 239 10.52 7.48 -15.59
CA GLU A 239 11.32 7.53 -16.81
C GLU A 239 11.59 6.14 -17.39
N VAL A 240 11.57 5.09 -16.55
CA VAL A 240 11.81 3.70 -16.92
C VAL A 240 10.53 2.88 -16.78
N PRO A 241 9.91 2.45 -17.90
CA PRO A 241 8.64 1.70 -17.86
C PRO A 241 8.69 0.44 -17.01
N LYS A 242 9.84 -0.27 -17.01
CA LYS A 242 10.01 -1.50 -16.23
C LYS A 242 10.01 -1.22 -14.72
N ARG A 243 10.67 -0.14 -14.29
CA ARG A 243 10.66 0.27 -12.88
C ARG A 243 9.25 0.66 -12.42
N ALA A 244 8.50 1.38 -13.26
CA ALA A 244 7.11 1.71 -12.95
C ALA A 244 6.24 0.46 -12.79
N GLU A 245 6.45 -0.56 -13.64
CA GLU A 245 5.76 -1.85 -13.55
C GLU A 245 6.15 -2.61 -12.28
N ASP A 246 7.45 -2.68 -11.96
CA ASP A 246 7.97 -3.35 -10.77
C ASP A 246 7.46 -2.69 -9.48
N VAL A 247 7.35 -1.35 -9.44
CA VAL A 247 6.77 -0.62 -8.31
C VAL A 247 5.30 -0.96 -8.12
N ILE A 248 4.50 -0.93 -9.18
CA ILE A 248 3.07 -1.25 -9.09
C ILE A 248 2.86 -2.70 -8.64
N ASN A 249 3.55 -3.65 -9.28
CA ASN A 249 3.45 -5.06 -8.90
C ASN A 249 3.94 -5.29 -7.47
N GLY A 250 5.03 -4.62 -7.08
CA GLY A 250 5.56 -4.69 -5.73
C GLY A 250 4.56 -4.20 -4.68
N ILE A 251 3.86 -3.10 -4.94
CA ILE A 251 2.83 -2.58 -4.04
C ILE A 251 1.65 -3.55 -3.92
N ILE A 252 1.22 -4.14 -5.04
CA ILE A 252 0.14 -5.13 -5.04
C ILE A 252 0.56 -6.39 -4.26
N ASP A 253 1.79 -6.87 -4.48
CA ASP A 253 2.34 -8.01 -3.75
C ASP A 253 2.43 -7.74 -2.24
N ALA A 254 2.98 -6.58 -1.86
CA ALA A 254 3.10 -6.17 -0.47
C ALA A 254 1.72 -6.06 0.21
N TYR A 255 0.74 -5.44 -0.47
CA TYR A 255 -0.63 -5.39 0.01
C TYR A 255 -1.26 -6.78 0.19
N ASN A 256 -1.07 -7.68 -0.77
CA ASN A 256 -1.58 -9.06 -0.66
C ASN A 256 -0.92 -9.82 0.49
N ASN A 257 0.38 -9.66 0.69
CA ASN A 257 1.10 -10.28 1.80
C ASN A 257 0.60 -9.78 3.15
N ASP A 258 0.33 -8.47 3.27
CA ASP A 258 -0.29 -7.90 4.46
C ASP A 258 -1.67 -8.50 4.73
N ALA A 259 -2.52 -8.57 3.72
CA ALA A 259 -3.85 -9.15 3.86
C ALA A 259 -3.82 -10.64 4.27
N ILE A 260 -2.79 -11.39 3.82
CA ILE A 260 -2.56 -12.76 4.25
C ILE A 260 -2.11 -12.80 5.71
N SER A 261 -1.14 -11.95 6.07
CA SER A 261 -0.62 -11.86 7.44
C SER A 261 -1.70 -11.51 8.45
N ASP A 262 -2.60 -10.59 8.11
CA ASP A 262 -3.74 -10.22 8.96
C ASP A 262 -4.70 -11.38 9.18
N LYS A 263 -5.04 -12.12 8.12
CA LYS A 263 -5.88 -13.32 8.24
C LYS A 263 -5.20 -14.39 9.09
N GLN A 264 -3.89 -14.56 8.95
CA GLN A 264 -3.13 -15.51 9.78
C GLN A 264 -3.16 -15.10 11.25
N ALA A 265 -2.98 -13.81 11.57
CA ALA A 265 -3.05 -13.31 12.93
C ALA A 265 -4.41 -13.61 13.58
N ILE A 266 -5.52 -13.31 12.88
CA ILE A 266 -6.88 -13.64 13.35
C ILE A 266 -7.05 -15.14 13.53
N SER A 267 -6.56 -15.96 12.56
CA SER A 267 -6.66 -17.42 12.62
C SER A 267 -5.90 -18.00 13.81
N THR A 268 -4.71 -17.49 14.11
CA THR A 268 -3.89 -17.93 15.25
C THR A 268 -4.59 -17.63 16.57
N ILE A 269 -5.10 -16.41 16.75
CA ILE A 269 -5.85 -16.04 17.95
C ILE A 269 -7.09 -16.94 18.12
N THR A 270 -7.76 -17.25 17.02
CA THR A 270 -8.91 -18.14 17.00
C THR A 270 -8.53 -19.58 17.36
N GLU A 271 -7.41 -20.09 16.83
CA GLU A 271 -6.90 -21.44 17.14
C GLU A 271 -6.54 -21.55 18.62
N ASP A 272 -5.84 -20.57 19.17
CA ASP A 272 -5.48 -20.53 20.59
C ASP A 272 -6.73 -20.56 21.49
N PHE A 273 -7.74 -19.75 21.16
CA PHE A 273 -9.01 -19.75 21.86
C PHE A 273 -9.72 -21.13 21.81
N ILE A 274 -9.82 -21.72 20.62
CA ILE A 274 -10.47 -23.03 20.46
C ILE A 274 -9.74 -24.10 21.27
N ASN A 275 -8.40 -24.10 21.27
CA ASN A 275 -7.59 -25.04 22.03
C ASN A 275 -7.81 -24.90 23.54
N GLU A 276 -7.81 -23.66 24.04
CA GLU A 276 -8.09 -23.40 25.46
C GLU A 276 -9.49 -23.86 25.84
N ARG A 277 -10.47 -23.60 24.97
CA ARG A 277 -11.87 -24.01 25.20
C ARG A 277 -12.02 -25.55 25.19
N LEU A 278 -11.36 -26.24 24.25
CA LEU A 278 -11.37 -27.73 24.23
C LEU A 278 -10.81 -28.33 25.51
N ILE A 279 -9.75 -27.76 26.06
CA ILE A 279 -9.19 -28.20 27.34
C ILE A 279 -10.21 -28.02 28.48
N THR A 280 -10.88 -26.85 28.52
CA THR A 280 -11.89 -26.54 29.54
C THR A 280 -13.10 -27.49 29.44
N LEU A 281 -13.67 -27.64 28.24
CA LEU A 281 -14.77 -28.57 27.98
C LEU A 281 -14.41 -30.03 28.28
N GLY A 282 -13.18 -30.45 27.99
CA GLY A 282 -12.70 -31.77 28.35
C GLY A 282 -12.69 -32.01 29.86
N LYS A 283 -12.31 -31.01 30.65
CA LYS A 283 -12.37 -31.11 32.13
C LYS A 283 -13.81 -31.17 32.63
N GLU A 284 -14.70 -30.35 32.12
CA GLU A 284 -16.11 -30.33 32.49
C GLU A 284 -16.82 -31.63 32.14
N LEU A 285 -16.54 -32.20 30.95
CA LEU A 285 -17.07 -33.48 30.54
C LEU A 285 -16.62 -34.59 31.47
N ASN A 286 -15.32 -34.65 31.83
CA ASN A 286 -14.81 -35.62 32.76
C ASN A 286 -15.44 -35.52 34.17
N LEU A 287 -15.71 -34.29 34.64
CA LEU A 287 -16.42 -34.08 35.90
C LEU A 287 -17.87 -34.57 35.82
N ALA A 288 -18.59 -34.23 34.75
CA ALA A 288 -19.97 -34.66 34.53
C ALA A 288 -20.06 -36.20 34.41
N ASP A 289 -19.14 -36.83 33.68
CA ASP A 289 -19.08 -38.30 33.58
C ASP A 289 -18.81 -38.95 34.95
N SER A 290 -17.90 -38.40 35.76
CA SER A 290 -17.63 -38.83 37.13
C SER A 290 -18.84 -38.70 38.03
N GLU A 291 -19.60 -37.59 37.96
CA GLU A 291 -20.81 -37.37 38.68
C GLU A 291 -21.93 -38.37 38.29
N ILE A 292 -22.10 -38.60 36.98
CA ILE A 292 -23.02 -39.62 36.47
C ILE A 292 -22.65 -41.01 36.95
N ALA A 293 -21.36 -41.37 36.94
CA ALA A 293 -20.89 -42.64 37.42
C ALA A 293 -21.14 -42.85 38.92
N SER A 294 -20.86 -41.82 39.75
CA SER A 294 -21.13 -41.85 41.19
C SER A 294 -22.64 -41.90 41.50
N PHE A 295 -23.46 -41.15 40.78
CA PHE A 295 -24.90 -41.17 40.93
C PHE A 295 -25.50 -42.55 40.61
N LYS A 296 -25.02 -43.20 39.50
CA LYS A 296 -25.44 -44.56 39.16
C LYS A 296 -25.01 -45.56 40.20
N GLN A 297 -23.84 -45.43 40.82
CA GLN A 297 -23.32 -46.28 41.85
C GLN A 297 -24.09 -46.15 43.19
N GLU A 298 -24.40 -44.92 43.62
CA GLU A 298 -25.14 -44.62 44.85
C GLU A 298 -26.59 -45.07 44.78
N ASN A 299 -27.24 -44.92 43.63
CA ASN A 299 -28.69 -45.23 43.50
C ASN A 299 -28.94 -46.69 43.03
N ARG A 300 -27.94 -47.57 42.94
CA ARG A 300 -28.07 -48.97 42.50
C ARG A 300 -28.97 -49.16 41.29
N MET A 301 -28.91 -48.26 40.32
CA MET A 301 -29.70 -48.31 39.09
C MET A 301 -29.12 -49.43 38.15
N TYR A 302 -29.56 -50.64 38.39
CA TYR A 302 -29.49 -51.73 37.42
C TYR A 302 -30.81 -51.72 36.64
N SER A 303 -30.73 -51.39 35.39
CA SER A 303 -31.71 -51.45 34.33
C SER A 303 -33.16 -51.85 34.68
N PRO A 304 -34.16 -51.00 34.41
CA PRO A 304 -35.48 -51.42 33.96
C PRO A 304 -35.68 -50.97 32.52
N GLU A 305 -35.88 -51.92 31.63
CA GLU A 305 -35.63 -51.82 30.20
C GLU A 305 -36.73 -51.12 29.36
N ASP A 306 -37.90 -50.75 29.83
CA ASP A 306 -38.99 -50.28 28.95
C ASP A 306 -39.70 -48.94 29.32
N GLU A 307 -39.63 -48.48 30.54
CA GLU A 307 -40.21 -47.17 30.89
C GLU A 307 -39.17 -46.05 31.06
N ALA A 308 -37.91 -46.42 31.20
CA ALA A 308 -36.79 -45.49 31.34
C ALA A 308 -36.24 -44.94 29.99
N SER A 309 -36.52 -45.62 28.88
CA SER A 309 -35.95 -45.22 27.55
C SER A 309 -36.51 -43.90 27.06
N PHE A 310 -37.83 -43.66 27.18
CA PHE A 310 -38.45 -42.42 26.77
C PHE A 310 -38.08 -41.24 27.66
N SER A 311 -38.01 -41.46 28.97
CA SER A 311 -37.57 -40.44 29.95
C SER A 311 -36.07 -40.14 29.80
N ALA A 312 -35.24 -41.17 29.54
CA ALA A 312 -33.82 -41.01 29.35
C ALA A 312 -33.48 -40.26 28.04
N GLU A 313 -34.23 -40.50 26.98
CA GLU A 313 -34.06 -39.83 25.69
C GLU A 313 -34.44 -38.37 25.78
N GLU A 314 -35.57 -38.04 26.48
CA GLU A 314 -35.98 -36.66 26.71
C GLU A 314 -35.04 -35.93 27.67
N ILE A 315 -34.56 -36.57 28.73
CA ILE A 315 -33.55 -36.00 29.62
C ILE A 315 -32.21 -35.82 28.86
N ALA A 316 -31.80 -36.74 28.01
CA ALA A 316 -30.62 -36.62 27.23
C ALA A 316 -30.72 -35.47 26.18
N ARG A 317 -31.92 -35.29 25.60
CA ARG A 317 -32.21 -34.17 24.69
C ARG A 317 -32.14 -32.84 25.42
N LEU A 318 -32.83 -32.72 26.54
CA LEU A 318 -32.84 -31.51 27.36
C LEU A 318 -31.48 -31.18 27.96
N LYS A 319 -30.71 -32.23 28.34
CA LYS A 319 -29.35 -32.02 28.80
C LYS A 319 -28.40 -31.59 27.69
N LYS A 320 -28.55 -32.13 26.48
CA LYS A 320 -27.82 -31.68 25.31
C LYS A 320 -28.15 -30.23 24.96
N GLU A 321 -29.41 -29.84 25.05
CA GLU A 321 -29.85 -28.47 24.80
C GLU A 321 -29.32 -27.52 25.89
N SER A 322 -29.39 -27.90 27.18
CA SER A 322 -28.78 -27.18 28.29
C SER A 322 -27.26 -26.98 28.09
N MET A 323 -26.52 -28.04 27.77
CA MET A 323 -25.08 -27.96 27.52
C MET A 323 -24.76 -27.06 26.33
N SER A 324 -25.60 -27.07 25.28
CA SER A 324 -25.45 -26.17 24.14
C SER A 324 -25.66 -24.74 24.52
N LEU A 325 -26.69 -24.45 25.33
CA LEU A 325 -27.00 -23.13 25.85
C LEU A 325 -25.94 -22.62 26.83
N GLU A 326 -25.49 -23.50 27.77
CA GLU A 326 -24.37 -23.18 28.66
C GLU A 326 -23.09 -22.86 27.91
N GLY A 327 -22.75 -23.67 26.90
CA GLY A 327 -21.62 -23.41 26.04
C GLY A 327 -21.72 -22.05 25.28
N SER A 328 -22.94 -21.74 24.80
CA SER A 328 -23.21 -20.44 24.15
C SER A 328 -23.06 -19.28 25.11
N LEU A 329 -23.61 -19.43 26.34
CA LEU A 329 -23.52 -18.42 27.38
C LEU A 329 -22.07 -18.15 27.80
N GLU A 330 -21.28 -19.20 27.95
CA GLU A 330 -19.89 -19.08 28.38
C GLU A 330 -19.01 -18.44 27.29
N ILE A 331 -19.28 -18.75 26.01
CA ILE A 331 -18.63 -18.07 24.90
C ILE A 331 -19.01 -16.58 24.89
N ALA A 332 -20.29 -16.26 25.10
CA ALA A 332 -20.74 -14.88 25.17
C ALA A 332 -20.09 -14.14 26.35
N GLN A 333 -20.02 -14.77 27.52
CA GLN A 333 -19.32 -14.23 28.69
C GLN A 333 -17.83 -14.01 28.43
N TYR A 334 -17.17 -14.96 27.77
CA TYR A 334 -15.76 -14.82 27.40
C TYR A 334 -15.54 -13.62 26.47
N ILE A 335 -16.37 -13.49 25.43
CA ILE A 335 -16.28 -12.32 24.52
C ILE A 335 -16.51 -11.02 25.30
N LEU A 336 -17.51 -11.01 26.17
CA LEU A 336 -17.83 -9.84 26.99
C LEU A 336 -16.65 -9.46 27.89
N ASP A 337 -16.11 -10.42 28.63
CA ASP A 337 -14.96 -10.21 29.51
C ASP A 337 -13.71 -9.79 28.74
N TYR A 338 -13.48 -10.42 27.60
CA TYR A 338 -12.36 -10.07 26.72
C TYR A 338 -12.46 -8.62 26.22
N VAL A 339 -13.63 -8.22 25.74
CA VAL A 339 -13.87 -6.87 25.25
C VAL A 339 -13.84 -5.84 26.40
N GLN A 340 -14.36 -6.17 27.59
CA GLN A 340 -14.38 -5.26 28.73
C GLN A 340 -13.00 -5.07 29.36
N ASN A 341 -12.21 -6.14 29.47
CA ASN A 341 -10.87 -6.12 30.09
C ASN A 341 -9.78 -5.58 29.14
N ASP A 342 -10.08 -5.37 27.86
CA ASP A 342 -9.13 -4.73 26.94
C ASP A 342 -8.92 -3.27 27.30
N ALA A 343 -7.80 -2.99 27.98
CA ALA A 343 -7.40 -1.66 28.43
C ALA A 343 -7.19 -0.68 27.25
N THR A 344 -6.86 -1.20 26.06
CA THR A 344 -6.61 -0.39 24.86
C THR A 344 -7.90 -0.13 24.08
N GLY A 345 -8.91 -0.98 24.26
CA GLY A 345 -10.17 -0.97 23.50
C GLY A 345 -9.98 -1.30 22.03
N ARG A 346 -8.85 -1.93 21.65
CA ARG A 346 -8.43 -2.17 20.28
C ARG A 346 -7.74 -3.53 20.05
N SER A 347 -8.02 -4.51 20.91
CA SER A 347 -7.56 -5.89 20.73
C SER A 347 -8.45 -6.62 19.72
N LEU A 348 -7.84 -7.51 18.93
CA LEU A 348 -8.58 -8.34 17.97
C LEU A 348 -9.43 -9.39 18.70
N ILE A 349 -10.70 -9.49 18.35
CA ILE A 349 -11.63 -10.45 18.92
C ILE A 349 -11.58 -11.76 18.11
N PRO A 350 -11.47 -12.94 18.74
CA PRO A 350 -11.48 -14.24 18.04
C PRO A 350 -12.79 -14.46 17.26
N ALA A 351 -12.74 -14.48 15.94
CA ALA A 351 -13.95 -14.51 15.07
C ALA A 351 -14.67 -15.89 15.06
N ALA A 352 -13.95 -16.98 15.29
CA ALA A 352 -14.52 -18.35 15.24
C ALA A 352 -15.47 -18.67 16.40
N THR A 353 -15.42 -17.90 17.49
CA THR A 353 -16.27 -18.11 18.66
C THR A 353 -17.76 -17.98 18.35
N VAL A 354 -18.10 -17.18 17.37
CA VAL A 354 -19.47 -16.81 17.03
C VAL A 354 -20.17 -17.88 16.19
N SER A 355 -19.43 -18.58 15.34
CA SER A 355 -19.97 -19.68 14.52
C SER A 355 -20.36 -20.92 15.34
N MET A 356 -19.77 -21.08 16.52
CA MET A 356 -20.00 -22.23 17.40
C MET A 356 -21.17 -22.01 18.37
N SER A 357 -21.54 -20.78 18.65
CA SER A 357 -22.51 -20.46 19.71
C SER A 357 -23.96 -20.39 19.27
N GLY A 358 -24.27 -20.59 17.97
CA GLY A 358 -25.62 -20.29 17.45
C GLY A 358 -25.99 -18.82 17.58
N ALA A 359 -25.03 -17.97 17.93
CA ALA A 359 -25.20 -16.52 17.96
C ALA A 359 -25.61 -16.01 16.58
N SER A 360 -26.43 -14.96 16.57
CA SER A 360 -26.94 -14.39 15.35
C SER A 360 -25.81 -14.06 14.37
N THR A 361 -26.01 -14.35 13.09
CA THR A 361 -25.12 -13.93 11.99
C THR A 361 -24.71 -12.45 12.09
N SER A 362 -25.49 -11.66 12.81
CA SER A 362 -25.26 -10.27 13.16
C SER A 362 -24.02 -10.07 14.03
N LEU A 363 -23.87 -10.81 15.13
CA LEU A 363 -22.72 -10.67 16.04
C LEU A 363 -21.40 -11.07 15.36
N ALA A 364 -21.40 -12.16 14.56
CA ALA A 364 -20.26 -12.57 13.78
C ALA A 364 -19.76 -11.44 12.87
N SER A 365 -20.70 -10.86 12.14
CA SER A 365 -20.37 -9.78 11.20
C SER A 365 -19.89 -8.52 11.92
N GLN A 366 -20.44 -8.20 13.09
CA GLN A 366 -19.97 -7.07 13.90
C GLN A 366 -18.52 -7.27 14.37
N ILE A 367 -18.19 -8.49 14.79
CA ILE A 367 -16.83 -8.84 15.21
C ILE A 367 -15.86 -8.76 14.01
N ASP A 368 -16.25 -9.25 12.83
CA ASP A 368 -15.42 -9.13 11.63
C ASP A 368 -15.17 -7.67 11.25
N PHE A 369 -16.19 -6.82 11.30
CA PHE A 369 -16.03 -5.38 11.05
C PHE A 369 -15.18 -4.69 12.11
N TYR A 370 -15.35 -5.04 13.37
CA TYR A 370 -14.53 -4.52 14.45
C TYR A 370 -13.04 -4.89 14.22
N ASN A 371 -12.74 -6.16 14.00
CA ASN A 371 -11.39 -6.63 13.76
C ASN A 371 -10.75 -5.94 12.55
N LYS A 372 -11.50 -5.77 11.47
CA LYS A 372 -10.99 -5.05 10.30
C LYS A 372 -10.64 -3.59 10.62
N ASN A 373 -11.52 -2.87 11.31
CA ASN A 373 -11.25 -1.46 11.67
C ASN A 373 -10.05 -1.34 12.63
N VAL A 374 -9.89 -2.30 13.55
CA VAL A 374 -8.72 -2.34 14.44
C VAL A 374 -7.43 -2.56 13.66
N LEU A 375 -7.41 -3.48 12.70
CA LEU A 375 -6.25 -3.73 11.85
C LEU A 375 -5.90 -2.50 10.98
N ASP A 376 -6.90 -1.86 10.38
CA ASP A 376 -6.71 -0.64 9.60
C ASP A 376 -6.16 0.50 10.47
N TYR A 377 -6.68 0.64 11.71
CA TYR A 377 -6.15 1.58 12.69
C TYR A 377 -4.68 1.32 13.02
N GLN A 378 -4.32 0.05 13.32
CA GLN A 378 -2.94 -0.33 13.66
C GLN A 378 -1.98 -0.05 12.50
N ARG A 379 -2.39 -0.33 11.26
CA ARG A 379 -1.58 -0.04 10.06
C ARG A 379 -1.33 1.45 9.89
N LEU A 380 -2.38 2.26 9.98
CA LEU A 380 -2.26 3.70 9.82
C LEU A 380 -1.45 4.34 10.95
N LEU A 381 -1.56 3.81 12.18
CA LEU A 381 -0.79 4.29 13.33
C LEU A 381 0.72 4.05 13.16
N ASN A 382 1.10 2.93 12.53
CA ASN A 382 2.52 2.64 12.25
C ASN A 382 3.16 3.62 11.25
N GLU A 383 2.34 4.35 10.50
CA GLU A 383 2.78 5.22 9.41
C GLU A 383 2.53 6.71 9.68
N SER A 384 1.72 7.02 10.68
CA SER A 384 1.25 8.37 10.95
C SER A 384 1.07 8.60 12.45
N SER A 385 0.96 9.86 12.84
CA SER A 385 0.68 10.25 14.22
C SER A 385 -0.78 9.97 14.58
N GLU A 386 -1.06 9.71 15.85
CA GLU A 386 -2.43 9.58 16.40
C GLU A 386 -3.35 10.78 16.12
N THR A 387 -2.76 11.94 15.82
CA THR A 387 -3.49 13.17 15.47
C THR A 387 -3.95 13.25 14.02
N ASN A 388 -3.63 12.23 13.19
CA ASN A 388 -4.07 12.18 11.81
C ASN A 388 -5.61 12.09 11.74
N PRO A 389 -6.29 12.97 10.96
CA PRO A 389 -7.75 12.94 10.83
C PRO A 389 -8.34 11.58 10.45
N VAL A 390 -7.65 10.80 9.60
CA VAL A 390 -8.09 9.46 9.17
C VAL A 390 -8.06 8.46 10.34
N ILE A 391 -7.04 8.56 11.22
CA ILE A 391 -6.93 7.73 12.43
C ILE A 391 -8.01 8.13 13.43
N LEU A 392 -8.26 9.41 13.59
CA LEU A 392 -9.33 9.91 14.46
C LEU A 392 -10.72 9.45 13.98
N ASP A 393 -10.93 9.42 12.66
CA ASP A 393 -12.16 8.94 12.06
C ASP A 393 -12.43 7.45 12.28
N LEU A 394 -11.39 6.62 12.45
CA LEU A 394 -11.53 5.19 12.77
C LEU A 394 -11.89 4.92 14.23
N ASN A 395 -11.59 5.83 15.14
CA ASN A 395 -11.89 5.65 16.57
C ASN A 395 -13.39 5.57 16.84
N ALA A 396 -14.20 6.38 16.18
CA ALA A 396 -15.64 6.39 16.35
C ALA A 396 -16.31 5.06 15.92
N PRO A 397 -16.03 4.51 14.73
CA PRO A 397 -16.52 3.18 14.34
C PRO A 397 -16.05 2.06 15.27
N ILE A 398 -14.78 2.03 15.69
CA ILE A 398 -14.25 1.00 16.60
C ILE A 398 -15.00 1.03 17.93
N SER A 399 -15.17 2.21 18.53
CA SER A 399 -15.89 2.36 19.80
C SER A 399 -17.38 2.02 19.69
N SER A 400 -18.03 2.40 18.60
CA SER A 400 -19.43 2.08 18.32
C SER A 400 -19.65 0.59 18.15
N LEU A 401 -18.80 -0.09 17.35
CA LEU A 401 -18.88 -1.54 17.16
C LEU A 401 -18.60 -2.29 18.46
N ARG A 402 -17.61 -1.85 19.25
CA ARG A 402 -17.34 -2.40 20.58
C ARG A 402 -18.57 -2.32 21.49
N SER A 403 -19.19 -1.16 21.55
CA SER A 403 -20.41 -0.97 22.35
C SER A 403 -21.57 -1.83 21.85
N SER A 404 -21.71 -2.01 20.55
CA SER A 404 -22.72 -2.88 19.94
C SER A 404 -22.47 -4.35 20.25
N ILE A 405 -21.21 -4.82 20.19
CA ILE A 405 -20.82 -6.20 20.55
C ILE A 405 -21.11 -6.49 22.03
N VAL A 406 -20.86 -5.53 22.92
CA VAL A 406 -21.17 -5.65 24.36
C VAL A 406 -22.66 -5.66 24.62
N ALA A 407 -23.47 -4.98 23.80
CA ALA A 407 -24.91 -4.88 23.96
C ALA A 407 -25.69 -6.04 23.32
N SER A 408 -25.10 -6.79 22.40
CA SER A 408 -25.73 -7.91 21.70
C SER A 408 -25.58 -9.24 22.43
#